data_e64683cd83540fe5071fb1740108b076
#
_entry.id   e64683cd83540fe5071fb1740108b076
#
_cell.length_a   1.000
_cell.length_b   1.000
_cell.length_c   1.000
_cell.angle_alpha   90.00
_cell.angle_beta   90.00
_cell.angle_gamma   90.00
#
_symmetry.space_group_name_H-M   'P 1'
#
loop_
_entity.id
_entity.type
_entity.pdbx_description
1 polymer ?
#
loop_
_entity_poly.entity_id
_entity_poly.type
_entity_poly.pdbx_seq_one_letter_code
_entity_poly.pdbx_strand_id
1 'polypeptide(L)'
;HNSIEFIKILGRFMEEEAKDLIVLGAINNGVKQFNNISKATNIKPEELNGILQKLENRGFIIVQEKKGLLGKKIELNVTEKGNDEIKQRIHELQGKWESLRNVYESGDKQKLQQVMKDEKSFLPTMMFFGIIDVMMFSMMFSMMGIGMSDFFAGDPQGMEYANDAGMSDAGNDGLGDGGFM
;
A
#
# COMPACT_ATOMS: atom_id res chain seq x y z
N HIS A 1 -29.35 6.79 7.60
CA HIS A 1 -28.57 7.35 8.68
C HIS A 1 -27.32 6.56 9.02
N ASN A 2 -27.52 5.31 9.47
CA ASN A 2 -26.43 4.47 9.98
C ASN A 2 -25.56 3.87 8.89
N SER A 3 -26.05 3.80 7.66
CA SER A 3 -25.29 3.17 6.56
C SER A 3 -24.09 4.01 6.11
N ILE A 4 -24.19 5.34 6.10
CA ILE A 4 -23.10 6.23 5.73
C ILE A 4 -21.99 6.21 6.79
N GLU A 5 -22.36 6.25 8.07
CA GLU A 5 -21.39 6.16 9.16
C GLU A 5 -20.70 4.80 9.19
N PHE A 6 -21.46 3.73 8.96
CA PHE A 6 -20.91 2.38 8.87
C PHE A 6 -19.89 2.25 7.74
N ILE A 7 -20.18 2.80 6.56
CA ILE A 7 -19.26 2.81 5.43
C ILE A 7 -17.98 3.59 5.76
N LYS A 8 -18.09 4.72 6.45
CA LYS A 8 -16.92 5.50 6.88
C LYS A 8 -16.07 4.75 7.88
N ILE A 9 -16.69 4.07 8.84
CA ILE A 9 -15.99 3.27 9.84
C ILE A 9 -15.30 2.09 9.17
N LEU A 10 -15.98 1.41 8.27
CA LEU A 10 -15.41 0.29 7.51
C LEU A 10 -14.22 0.73 6.65
N GLY A 11 -14.33 1.88 6.00
CA GLY A 11 -13.23 2.46 5.22
C GLY A 11 -11.99 2.73 6.05
N ARG A 12 -12.15 3.31 7.24
CA ARG A 12 -11.03 3.54 8.17
C ARG A 12 -10.40 2.24 8.63
N PHE A 13 -11.22 1.25 8.95
CA PHE A 13 -10.74 -0.06 9.37
C PHE A 13 -9.88 -0.71 8.29
N MET A 14 -10.32 -0.64 7.05
CA MET A 14 -9.57 -1.18 5.90
C MET A 14 -8.24 -0.46 5.68
N GLU A 15 -8.21 0.86 5.83
CA GLU A 15 -6.99 1.66 5.74
C GLU A 15 -6.00 1.29 6.85
N GLU A 16 -6.48 1.10 8.06
CA GLU A 16 -5.63 0.70 9.19
C GLU A 16 -5.04 -0.69 8.97
N GLU A 17 -5.82 -1.65 8.49
CA GLU A 17 -5.32 -2.98 8.18
C GLU A 17 -4.28 -2.96 7.06
N ALA A 18 -4.47 -2.12 6.05
CA ALA A 18 -3.51 -1.96 4.98
C ALA A 18 -2.18 -1.42 5.51
N LYS A 19 -2.21 -0.44 6.40
CA LYS A 19 -1.00 0.10 7.03
C LYS A 19 -0.31 -0.91 7.93
N ASP A 20 -1.07 -1.69 8.68
CA ASP A 20 -0.51 -2.76 9.52
C ASP A 20 0.29 -3.75 8.67
N LEU A 21 -0.25 -4.12 7.53
CA LEU A 21 0.42 -5.04 6.62
C LEU A 21 1.69 -4.45 6.00
N ILE A 22 1.67 -3.17 5.64
CA ILE A 22 2.84 -2.46 5.11
C ILE A 22 3.97 -2.45 6.14
N VAL A 23 3.66 -2.15 7.39
CA VAL A 23 4.65 -2.16 8.48
C VAL A 23 5.23 -3.56 8.68
N LEU A 24 4.36 -4.56 8.74
CA LEU A 24 4.79 -5.94 8.89
C LEU A 24 5.70 -6.38 7.74
N GLY A 25 5.34 -6.00 6.51
CA GLY A 25 6.14 -6.27 5.32
C GLY A 25 7.50 -5.59 5.34
N ALA A 26 7.57 -4.34 5.80
CA ALA A 26 8.84 -3.62 5.93
C ALA A 26 9.78 -4.33 6.90
N ILE A 27 9.28 -4.76 8.05
CA ILE A 27 10.07 -5.50 9.02
C ILE A 27 10.55 -6.82 8.43
N ASN A 28 9.68 -7.53 7.72
CA ASN A 28 10.02 -8.79 7.07
C ASN A 28 11.10 -8.62 6.00
N ASN A 29 11.16 -7.45 5.36
CA ASN A 29 12.18 -7.11 4.36
C ASN A 29 13.50 -6.64 4.97
N GLY A 30 13.64 -6.66 6.29
CA GLY A 30 14.87 -6.32 6.97
C GLY A 30 14.93 -4.92 7.56
N VAL A 31 13.85 -4.14 7.47
CA VAL A 31 13.76 -2.82 8.10
C VAL A 31 13.34 -3.04 9.55
N LYS A 32 14.31 -3.11 10.46
CA LYS A 32 14.09 -3.62 11.81
C LYS A 32 14.12 -2.56 12.92
N GLN A 33 14.44 -1.32 12.59
CA GLN A 33 14.53 -0.23 13.55
C GLN A 33 13.39 0.77 13.35
N PHE A 34 12.87 1.27 14.46
CA PHE A 34 11.70 2.16 14.48
C PHE A 34 11.80 3.33 13.49
N ASN A 35 12.90 4.09 13.54
CA ASN A 35 13.07 5.24 12.67
C ASN A 35 13.15 4.86 11.20
N ASN A 36 13.77 3.74 10.90
CA ASN A 36 13.89 3.24 9.52
C ASN A 36 12.54 2.75 8.99
N ILE A 37 11.74 2.12 9.84
CA ILE A 37 10.37 1.69 9.49
C ILE A 37 9.51 2.91 9.17
N SER A 38 9.58 3.95 10.01
CA SER A 38 8.83 5.18 9.78
C SER A 38 9.18 5.81 8.44
N LYS A 39 10.47 5.86 8.11
CA LYS A 39 10.93 6.41 6.82
C LYS A 39 10.51 5.53 5.64
N ALA A 40 10.71 4.23 5.74
CA ALA A 40 10.42 3.29 4.65
C ALA A 40 8.92 3.21 4.34
N THR A 41 8.07 3.33 5.36
CA THR A 41 6.63 3.23 5.20
C THR A 41 5.93 4.59 5.07
N ASN A 42 6.65 5.66 5.33
CA ASN A 42 6.11 7.02 5.38
C ASN A 42 4.95 7.16 6.39
N ILE A 43 5.02 6.40 7.47
CA ILE A 43 4.06 6.45 8.56
C ILE A 43 4.69 7.26 9.70
N LYS A 44 3.92 8.19 10.26
CA LYS A 44 4.39 9.06 11.35
C LYS A 44 4.70 8.24 12.61
N PRO A 45 5.69 8.67 13.39
CA PRO A 45 6.12 7.91 14.58
C PRO A 45 5.00 7.59 15.57
N GLU A 46 4.08 8.51 15.81
CA GLU A 46 2.97 8.27 16.74
C GLU A 46 2.04 7.17 16.25
N GLU A 47 1.70 7.20 14.96
CA GLU A 47 0.87 6.17 14.35
C GLU A 47 1.60 4.84 14.29
N LEU A 48 2.88 4.86 13.93
CA LEU A 48 3.70 3.66 13.87
C LEU A 48 3.77 2.96 15.23
N ASN A 49 3.93 3.73 16.30
CA ASN A 49 3.99 3.16 17.65
C ASN A 49 2.73 2.33 17.97
N GLY A 50 1.55 2.86 17.63
CA GLY A 50 0.29 2.13 17.83
C GLY A 50 0.20 0.88 16.97
N ILE A 51 0.66 0.94 15.73
CA ILE A 51 0.67 -0.21 14.82
C ILE A 51 1.59 -1.30 15.37
N LEU A 52 2.79 -0.94 15.82
CA LEU A 52 3.75 -1.91 16.36
C LEU A 52 3.21 -2.60 17.62
N GLN A 53 2.55 -1.85 18.51
CA GLN A 53 1.92 -2.45 19.68
C GLN A 53 0.85 -3.46 19.29
N LYS A 54 0.03 -3.13 18.32
CA LYS A 54 -1.01 -4.00 17.81
C LYS A 54 -0.43 -5.27 17.19
N LEU A 55 0.62 -5.14 16.37
CA LEU A 55 1.28 -6.28 15.75
C LEU A 55 1.93 -7.19 16.79
N GLU A 56 2.55 -6.63 17.81
CA GLU A 56 3.12 -7.39 18.91
C GLU A 56 2.03 -8.14 19.68
N ASN A 57 0.93 -7.47 20.02
CA ASN A 57 -0.17 -8.07 20.74
C ASN A 57 -0.82 -9.21 19.96
N ARG A 58 -0.82 -9.14 18.65
CA ARG A 58 -1.34 -10.21 17.77
C ARG A 58 -0.33 -11.33 17.57
N GLY A 59 0.89 -11.18 18.08
CA GLY A 59 1.93 -12.18 17.96
C GLY A 59 2.61 -12.23 16.61
N PHE A 60 2.51 -11.17 15.82
CA PHE A 60 3.12 -11.11 14.49
C PHE A 60 4.56 -10.63 14.50
N ILE A 61 4.93 -9.86 15.53
CA ILE A 61 6.30 -9.38 15.71
C ILE A 61 6.74 -9.59 17.14
N ILE A 62 8.06 -9.66 17.32
CA ILE A 62 8.70 -9.62 18.62
C ILE A 62 9.68 -8.46 18.67
N VAL A 63 9.81 -7.88 19.85
CA VAL A 63 10.77 -6.81 20.12
C VAL A 63 11.96 -7.43 20.82
N GLN A 64 13.14 -7.30 20.22
CA GLN A 64 14.38 -7.85 20.77
C GLN A 64 15.35 -6.73 21.09
N GLU A 65 15.98 -6.84 22.25
CA GLU A 65 17.04 -5.94 22.66
C GLU A 65 18.39 -6.61 22.37
N LYS A 66 19.18 -6.02 21.49
CA LYS A 66 20.52 -6.52 21.17
C LYS A 66 21.58 -5.60 21.76
N LYS A 67 22.52 -6.18 22.49
CA LYS A 67 23.68 -5.46 22.98
C LYS A 67 24.77 -5.47 21.92
N GLY A 68 25.15 -4.28 21.45
CA GLY A 68 26.26 -4.11 20.53
C GLY A 68 27.42 -3.36 21.18
N LEU A 69 28.51 -3.19 20.43
CA LEU A 69 29.69 -2.44 20.87
C LEU A 69 29.39 -0.97 21.17
N LEU A 70 28.34 -0.44 20.58
CA LEU A 70 27.93 0.97 20.71
C LEU A 70 26.70 1.16 21.59
N GLY A 71 26.30 0.14 22.37
CA GLY A 71 25.15 0.21 23.26
C GLY A 71 24.02 -0.75 22.86
N LYS A 72 22.86 -0.54 23.45
CA LYS A 72 21.68 -1.40 23.22
C LYS A 72 20.94 -0.94 21.97
N LYS A 73 20.60 -1.90 21.11
CA LYS A 73 19.73 -1.68 19.96
C LYS A 73 18.44 -2.46 20.14
N ILE A 74 17.33 -1.81 19.82
CA ILE A 74 16.04 -2.49 19.78
C ILE A 74 15.76 -2.88 18.35
N GLU A 75 15.58 -4.17 18.11
CA GLU A 75 15.22 -4.72 16.80
C GLU A 75 13.84 -5.34 16.84
N LEU A 76 13.10 -5.12 15.77
CA LEU A 76 11.79 -5.73 15.54
C LEU A 76 11.97 -6.87 14.55
N ASN A 77 11.40 -8.01 14.85
CA ASN A 77 11.47 -9.19 13.98
C ASN A 77 10.08 -9.78 13.80
N VAL A 78 9.82 -10.31 12.60
CA VAL A 78 8.57 -10.98 12.29
C VAL A 78 8.64 -12.40 12.83
N THR A 79 7.56 -12.83 13.47
CA THR A 79 7.42 -14.21 13.95
C THR A 79 6.97 -15.12 12.79
N GLU A 80 6.98 -16.43 13.04
CA GLU A 80 6.44 -17.40 12.09
C GLU A 80 4.97 -17.10 11.77
N LYS A 81 4.18 -16.77 12.80
CA LYS A 81 2.78 -16.38 12.64
C LYS A 81 2.65 -15.11 11.78
N GLY A 82 3.52 -14.12 12.00
CA GLY A 82 3.54 -12.90 11.20
C GLY A 82 3.91 -13.17 9.75
N ASN A 83 4.87 -14.06 9.51
CA ASN A 83 5.25 -14.44 8.16
C ASN A 83 4.11 -15.14 7.42
N ASP A 84 3.38 -16.02 8.09
CA ASP A 84 2.21 -16.69 7.53
C ASP A 84 1.12 -15.68 7.18
N GLU A 85 0.90 -14.69 8.04
CA GLU A 85 -0.06 -13.59 7.80
C GLU A 85 0.32 -12.80 6.54
N ILE A 86 1.59 -12.45 6.39
CA ILE A 86 2.07 -11.74 5.20
C ILE A 86 1.79 -12.56 3.94
N LYS A 87 2.13 -13.83 3.94
CA LYS A 87 1.93 -14.71 2.78
C LYS A 87 0.46 -14.80 2.39
N GLN A 88 -0.41 -14.97 3.36
CA GLN A 88 -1.85 -15.06 3.13
C GLN A 88 -2.39 -13.75 2.55
N ARG A 89 -1.99 -12.62 3.14
CA ARG A 89 -2.47 -11.31 2.69
C ARG A 89 -1.94 -10.95 1.30
N ILE A 90 -0.68 -11.27 1.00
CA ILE A 90 -0.14 -11.09 -0.34
C ILE A 90 -0.93 -11.89 -1.37
N HIS A 91 -1.28 -13.13 -1.03
CA HIS A 91 -2.08 -13.98 -1.91
C HIS A 91 -3.46 -13.34 -2.21
N GLU A 92 -4.11 -12.81 -1.19
CA GLU A 92 -5.38 -12.09 -1.35
C GLU A 92 -5.24 -10.84 -2.23
N LEU A 93 -4.16 -10.08 -2.02
CA LEU A 93 -3.90 -8.87 -2.81
C LEU A 93 -3.58 -9.21 -4.27
N GLN A 94 -2.87 -10.30 -4.51
CA GLN A 94 -2.63 -10.79 -5.88
C GLN A 94 -3.94 -11.14 -6.58
N GLY A 95 -4.88 -11.73 -5.87
CA GLY A 95 -6.21 -12.00 -6.39
C GLY A 95 -6.97 -10.73 -6.75
N LYS A 96 -6.86 -9.70 -5.93
CA LYS A 96 -7.46 -8.38 -6.20
C LYS A 96 -6.86 -7.73 -7.46
N TRP A 97 -5.55 -7.80 -7.60
CA TRP A 97 -4.87 -7.29 -8.78
C TRP A 97 -5.31 -8.03 -10.05
N GLU A 98 -5.40 -9.34 -9.98
CA GLU A 98 -5.85 -10.17 -11.10
C GLU A 98 -7.27 -9.80 -11.52
N SER A 99 -8.15 -9.53 -10.56
CA SER A 99 -9.52 -9.07 -10.84
C SER A 99 -9.54 -7.72 -11.54
N LEU A 100 -8.72 -6.77 -11.09
CA LEU A 100 -8.57 -5.47 -11.76
C LEU A 100 -8.09 -5.62 -13.20
N ARG A 101 -7.09 -6.46 -13.39
CA ARG A 101 -6.51 -6.74 -14.69
C ARG A 101 -7.55 -7.32 -15.64
N ASN A 102 -8.36 -8.27 -15.17
CA ASN A 102 -9.43 -8.87 -15.97
C ASN A 102 -10.48 -7.83 -16.38
N VAL A 103 -10.86 -6.93 -15.48
CA VAL A 103 -11.80 -5.85 -15.76
C VAL A 103 -11.22 -4.90 -16.81
N TYR A 104 -9.94 -4.54 -16.66
CA TYR A 104 -9.27 -3.69 -17.63
C TYR A 104 -9.25 -4.34 -19.03
N GLU A 105 -8.89 -5.62 -19.10
CA GLU A 105 -8.83 -6.36 -20.36
C GLU A 105 -10.20 -6.52 -21.02
N SER A 106 -11.28 -6.51 -20.24
CA SER A 106 -12.64 -6.57 -20.78
C SER A 106 -13.06 -5.29 -21.49
N GLY A 107 -12.35 -4.18 -21.29
CA GLY A 107 -12.65 -2.90 -21.90
C GLY A 107 -13.80 -2.13 -21.26
N ASP A 108 -14.34 -2.59 -20.16
CA ASP A 108 -15.45 -1.95 -19.45
C ASP A 108 -14.94 -0.82 -18.56
N LYS A 109 -14.93 0.40 -19.08
CA LYS A 109 -14.46 1.59 -18.41
C LYS A 109 -15.21 1.88 -17.10
N GLN A 110 -16.53 1.75 -17.10
CA GLN A 110 -17.35 2.05 -15.94
C GLN A 110 -17.07 1.06 -14.81
N LYS A 111 -16.98 -0.22 -15.17
CA LYS A 111 -16.67 -1.25 -14.20
C LYS A 111 -15.27 -1.08 -13.63
N LEU A 112 -14.31 -0.70 -14.47
CA LEU A 112 -12.93 -0.43 -14.01
C LEU A 112 -12.91 0.72 -13.00
N GLN A 113 -13.60 1.81 -13.29
CA GLN A 113 -13.72 2.95 -12.39
C GLN A 113 -14.31 2.53 -11.04
N GLN A 114 -15.32 1.70 -11.07
CA GLN A 114 -15.97 1.24 -9.84
C GLN A 114 -15.06 0.33 -9.02
N VAL A 115 -14.43 -0.66 -9.64
CA VAL A 115 -13.55 -1.60 -8.95
C VAL A 115 -12.32 -0.88 -8.38
N MET A 116 -11.74 0.05 -9.14
CA MET A 116 -10.63 0.87 -8.65
C MET A 116 -11.02 1.67 -7.43
N LYS A 117 -12.21 2.22 -7.43
CA LYS A 117 -12.74 2.99 -6.30
C LYS A 117 -12.98 2.09 -5.09
N ASP A 118 -13.54 0.91 -5.30
CA ASP A 118 -13.83 -0.05 -4.24
C ASP A 118 -12.53 -0.58 -3.59
N GLU A 119 -11.48 -0.75 -4.38
CA GLU A 119 -10.20 -1.29 -3.92
C GLU A 119 -9.17 -0.21 -3.58
N LYS A 120 -9.57 1.06 -3.57
CA LYS A 120 -8.65 2.19 -3.40
C LYS A 120 -7.78 2.08 -2.16
N SER A 121 -8.34 1.63 -1.04
CA SER A 121 -7.61 1.51 0.24
C SER A 121 -6.49 0.48 0.19
N PHE A 122 -6.57 -0.50 -0.71
CA PHE A 122 -5.58 -1.57 -0.84
C PHE A 122 -4.53 -1.29 -1.93
N LEU A 123 -4.77 -0.31 -2.80
CA LEU A 123 -3.83 -0.01 -3.88
C LEU A 123 -2.45 0.42 -3.39
N PRO A 124 -2.33 1.29 -2.36
CA PRO A 124 -1.01 1.63 -1.82
C PRO A 124 -0.24 0.41 -1.31
N THR A 125 -0.94 -0.51 -0.64
CA THR A 125 -0.35 -1.75 -0.14
C THR A 125 0.15 -2.63 -1.29
N MET A 126 -0.65 -2.76 -2.34
CA MET A 126 -0.25 -3.51 -3.53
C MET A 126 0.97 -2.89 -4.23
N MET A 127 1.05 -1.56 -4.26
CA MET A 127 2.23 -0.86 -4.77
C MET A 127 3.46 -1.12 -3.89
N PHE A 128 3.29 -1.04 -2.58
CA PHE A 128 4.39 -1.28 -1.63
C PHE A 128 4.98 -2.67 -1.79
N PHE A 129 4.15 -3.69 -1.97
CA PHE A 129 4.61 -5.06 -2.14
C PHE A 129 5.00 -5.41 -3.57
N GLY A 130 4.89 -4.48 -4.51
CA GLY A 130 5.27 -4.73 -5.90
C GLY A 130 4.34 -5.68 -6.64
N ILE A 131 3.10 -5.81 -6.20
CA ILE A 131 2.09 -6.68 -6.82
C ILE A 131 1.55 -6.06 -8.11
N ILE A 132 1.46 -4.73 -8.14
CA ILE A 132 0.92 -3.98 -9.27
C ILE A 132 1.94 -3.95 -10.41
N ASP A 133 1.48 -4.33 -11.60
CA ASP A 133 2.23 -4.05 -12.84
C ASP A 133 2.09 -2.55 -13.14
N VAL A 134 3.20 -1.82 -13.03
CA VAL A 134 3.25 -0.35 -13.15
C VAL A 134 2.72 0.12 -14.48
N MET A 135 3.14 -0.53 -15.56
CA MET A 135 2.75 -0.14 -16.91
C MET A 135 1.25 -0.35 -17.14
N MET A 136 0.73 -1.49 -16.74
CA MET A 136 -0.69 -1.79 -16.84
C MET A 136 -1.53 -0.85 -15.97
N PHE A 137 -1.06 -0.54 -14.77
CA PHE A 137 -1.75 0.37 -13.86
C PHE A 137 -1.86 1.79 -14.48
N SER A 138 -0.79 2.26 -15.09
CA SER A 138 -0.80 3.53 -15.82
C SER A 138 -1.80 3.51 -16.98
N MET A 139 -1.88 2.40 -17.71
CA MET A 139 -2.84 2.24 -18.79
C MET A 139 -4.28 2.23 -18.28
N MET A 140 -4.51 1.67 -17.10
CA MET A 140 -5.83 1.70 -16.46
C MET A 140 -6.29 3.14 -16.20
N PHE A 141 -5.40 3.99 -15.69
CA PHE A 141 -5.71 5.41 -15.48
C PHE A 141 -5.96 6.14 -16.79
N SER A 142 -5.19 5.85 -17.82
CA SER A 142 -5.44 6.41 -19.15
C SER A 142 -6.82 6.02 -19.68
N MET A 143 -7.21 4.78 -19.50
CA MET A 143 -8.53 4.30 -19.91
C MET A 143 -9.65 4.98 -19.13
N MET A 144 -9.47 5.20 -17.83
CA MET A 144 -10.45 5.88 -16.99
C MET A 144 -10.55 7.38 -17.29
N GLY A 145 -9.49 7.98 -17.85
CA GLY A 145 -9.46 9.41 -18.11
C GLY A 145 -9.26 10.24 -16.85
N ILE A 146 -8.73 9.65 -15.80
CA ILE A 146 -8.47 10.31 -14.51
C ILE A 146 -6.98 10.29 -14.25
N GLY A 147 -6.40 11.42 -13.81
CA GLY A 147 -5.01 11.46 -13.37
C GLY A 147 -4.82 10.72 -12.07
N MET A 148 -3.65 10.09 -11.92
CA MET A 148 -3.33 9.34 -10.71
C MET A 148 -3.32 10.24 -9.48
N SER A 149 -2.80 11.47 -9.60
CA SER A 149 -2.80 12.43 -8.49
C SER A 149 -4.20 12.83 -8.07
N ASP A 150 -5.11 12.98 -9.02
CA ASP A 150 -6.51 13.30 -8.71
C ASP A 150 -7.19 12.12 -8.02
N PHE A 151 -6.90 10.91 -8.48
CA PHE A 151 -7.47 9.69 -7.89
C PHE A 151 -7.02 9.52 -6.44
N PHE A 152 -5.74 9.75 -6.15
CA PHE A 152 -5.18 9.64 -4.79
C PHE A 152 -5.20 10.97 -4.02
N ALA A 153 -5.95 11.96 -4.49
CA ALA A 153 -6.08 13.23 -3.76
C ALA A 153 -6.59 12.98 -2.34
N GLY A 154 -5.87 13.51 -1.35
CA GLY A 154 -6.17 13.25 0.06
C GLY A 154 -5.49 12.01 0.62
N ASP A 155 -4.75 11.26 -0.19
CA ASP A 155 -3.96 10.11 0.24
C ASP A 155 -2.49 10.31 -0.15
N PRO A 156 -1.71 11.08 0.65
CA PRO A 156 -0.31 11.33 0.34
C PRO A 156 0.53 10.05 0.28
N GLN A 157 0.14 9.03 1.05
CA GLN A 157 0.85 7.76 1.12
C GLN A 157 0.74 6.99 -0.18
N GLY A 158 -0.44 6.97 -0.79
CA GLY A 158 -0.65 6.33 -2.09
C GLY A 158 0.20 6.97 -3.18
N MET A 159 0.28 8.31 -3.20
CA MET A 159 1.13 9.02 -4.15
C MET A 159 2.62 8.77 -3.92
N GLU A 160 3.05 8.70 -2.68
CA GLU A 160 4.43 8.40 -2.32
C GLU A 160 4.85 7.03 -2.87
N TYR A 161 4.05 6.01 -2.65
CA TYR A 161 4.35 4.67 -3.15
C TYR A 161 4.30 4.60 -4.68
N ALA A 162 3.39 5.35 -5.31
CA ALA A 162 3.32 5.44 -6.76
C ALA A 162 4.60 6.07 -7.34
N ASN A 163 5.09 7.13 -6.72
CA ASN A 163 6.34 7.78 -7.11
C ASN A 163 7.54 6.86 -6.94
N ASP A 164 7.60 6.13 -5.82
CA ASP A 164 8.67 5.18 -5.53
C ASP A 164 8.69 4.02 -6.54
N ALA A 165 7.51 3.63 -7.04
CA ALA A 165 7.38 2.60 -8.06
C ALA A 165 7.68 3.11 -9.48
N GLY A 166 8.00 4.41 -9.62
CA GLY A 166 8.27 5.01 -10.93
C GLY A 166 7.05 5.49 -11.68
N MET A 167 5.88 5.46 -11.04
CA MET A 167 4.66 6.00 -11.63
C MET A 167 4.60 7.50 -11.36
N SER A 168 4.72 8.31 -12.39
CA SER A 168 4.56 9.75 -12.27
C SER A 168 3.44 10.21 -13.19
N ASP A 169 2.83 11.36 -12.86
CA ASP A 169 1.84 12.01 -13.71
C ASP A 169 2.44 12.52 -15.03
N ALA A 170 3.75 12.47 -15.16
CA ALA A 170 4.46 12.95 -16.34
C ALA A 170 4.06 12.17 -17.62
N GLY A 171 3.56 10.95 -17.48
CA GLY A 171 3.08 10.18 -18.62
C GLY A 171 1.85 10.78 -19.30
N ASN A 172 1.11 11.62 -18.59
CA ASN A 172 -0.06 12.25 -19.16
C ASN A 172 0.28 13.52 -19.93
N ASP A 173 1.37 14.14 -19.60
CA ASP A 173 1.84 15.34 -20.29
C ASP A 173 2.50 15.02 -21.65
N GLY A 174 3.03 13.83 -21.78
CA GLY A 174 3.71 13.40 -22.98
C GLY A 174 2.79 13.03 -24.15
N LEU A 175 1.52 12.80 -23.89
CA LEU A 175 0.58 12.40 -24.93
C LEU A 175 -0.05 13.58 -25.66
N GLY A 176 0.00 14.77 -25.05
CA GLY A 176 -0.61 15.95 -25.66
C GLY A 176 0.23 16.65 -26.68
N ASP A 177 1.51 16.42 -26.62
CA ASP A 177 2.44 17.12 -27.49
C ASP A 177 3.25 16.13 -28.30
N GLY A 178 2.54 15.34 -29.01
CA GLY A 178 3.18 14.47 -29.92
C GLY A 178 3.86 15.22 -31.04
N GLY A 179 4.84 16.03 -30.76
CA GLY A 179 5.59 16.73 -31.77
C GLY A 179 5.94 15.86 -32.96
N PHE A 180 4.94 15.43 -33.60
CA PHE A 180 5.08 14.68 -34.83
C PHE A 180 5.35 15.63 -35.96
N MET A 181 6.58 15.79 -36.17
CA MET A 181 6.95 16.52 -37.35
C MET A 181 7.78 15.74 -38.24
#